data_969b9b367cd482992c185c4ba7612cf0
#
_entry.id   969b9b367cd482992c185c4ba7612cf0
#
_cell.length_a   1.000
_cell.length_b   1.000
_cell.length_c   1.000
_cell.angle_alpha   90.00
_cell.angle_beta   90.00
_cell.angle_gamma   90.00
#
_symmetry.space_group_name_H-M   'P 1'
#
loop_
_entity.id
_entity.type
_entity.pdbx_description
1 polymer ?
#
loop_
_entity_poly.entity_id
_entity_poly.type
_entity_poly.pdbx_seq_one_letter_code
_entity_poly.pdbx_strand_id
1 'polypeptide(L)'
;MQQYGIIEFHGAKQILNINNTQILLDKDHFIPGDKVYLDENNKPILYERKPQAVIGIVKSLYQGEAYLYLLNFGVNCKYIPTISNNKYVLGDRLVLWLYQDGKIDVYSKYTSSAKDDVKCLLDMYSLIKDRPVFSEQLKEPLYTTNQIINHNNLNTFTIDPKSSVDFDDAISVDVENNTIYIHIVDIANVDLLSYGNSRLRERCLTLYLSNEHTEHLLDEIDASDNLSLIVGKQRKVITVKIKLNEGIVEDYEIYKSTIVVKKRWNYEEVLDTINNGTFTKEINYLINLTHKRNANVNYNISLPSIRILSDQNGLIESITEEKSNDISHSLVATAMILANLVVSKHLDSNNVKIPNRFHDKIRGFVEPEFTRTGNESVDSFIMVKKFAKACYSVDNKGHFGLGISDYVHFTSPMRRYADVLVHRMLGGYHNNNLESEVSWINHRSSLVKICQDTYLNWKIIRYVKENMNNTYEIWITGINKNGILWYLPSLSLNGFIHVACLRPKQMWKFVNEELIGENNQIYKIGDKLNARIDTVNDISGVLELSIMN
;
A
#
# COMPACT_ATOMS: atom_id res chain seq x y z
N MET A 1 10.70 -24.66 -28.24
CA MET A 1 10.75 -24.13 -26.86
C MET A 1 9.36 -24.11 -26.31
N GLN A 2 9.15 -24.72 -25.16
CA GLN A 2 7.86 -24.68 -24.47
C GLN A 2 7.56 -23.23 -24.05
N GLN A 3 6.39 -22.73 -24.38
CA GLN A 3 5.97 -21.37 -24.05
C GLN A 3 5.23 -21.41 -22.70
N TYR A 4 5.63 -20.54 -21.79
CA TYR A 4 5.04 -20.41 -20.45
C TYR A 4 4.20 -19.15 -20.36
N GLY A 5 3.10 -19.23 -19.64
CA GLY A 5 2.29 -18.08 -19.28
C GLY A 5 2.08 -17.97 -17.78
N ILE A 6 1.54 -16.84 -17.35
CA ILE A 6 1.25 -16.57 -15.94
C ILE A 6 -0.26 -16.58 -15.75
N ILE A 7 -0.71 -17.18 -14.66
CA ILE A 7 -2.12 -17.18 -14.25
C ILE A 7 -2.46 -15.86 -13.61
N GLU A 8 -3.48 -15.21 -14.12
CA GLU A 8 -4.12 -14.03 -13.53
C GLU A 8 -5.60 -14.30 -13.27
N PHE A 9 -6.18 -13.54 -12.35
CA PHE A 9 -7.58 -13.60 -12.02
C PHE A 9 -8.28 -12.29 -12.39
N HIS A 10 -9.24 -12.37 -13.30
CA HIS A 10 -10.12 -11.25 -13.64
C HIS A 10 -11.54 -11.56 -13.13
N GLY A 11 -11.83 -11.12 -11.91
CA GLY A 11 -13.02 -11.56 -11.18
C GLY A 11 -12.96 -13.05 -10.87
N ALA A 12 -13.99 -13.82 -11.23
CA ALA A 12 -14.05 -15.27 -11.04
C ALA A 12 -13.36 -16.09 -12.17
N LYS A 13 -12.78 -15.43 -13.16
CA LYS A 13 -12.18 -16.09 -14.32
C LYS A 13 -10.69 -16.23 -14.13
N GLN A 14 -10.16 -17.44 -14.33
CA GLN A 14 -8.72 -17.69 -14.45
C GLN A 14 -8.28 -17.44 -15.88
N ILE A 15 -7.31 -16.58 -16.07
CA ILE A 15 -6.76 -16.23 -17.38
C ILE A 15 -5.29 -16.60 -17.40
N LEU A 16 -4.91 -17.39 -18.40
CA LEU A 16 -3.51 -17.68 -18.69
C LEU A 16 -3.02 -16.71 -19.76
N ASN A 17 -2.07 -15.86 -19.41
CA ASN A 17 -1.42 -14.93 -20.34
C ASN A 17 -0.18 -15.59 -20.94
N ILE A 18 -0.22 -15.95 -22.24
CA ILE A 18 0.93 -16.46 -23.01
C ILE A 18 1.14 -15.56 -24.22
N ASN A 19 2.31 -14.96 -24.38
CA ASN A 19 2.70 -14.15 -25.56
C ASN A 19 1.65 -13.10 -25.95
N ASN A 20 1.13 -12.34 -24.98
CA ASN A 20 0.05 -11.37 -25.17
C ASN A 20 -1.31 -11.96 -25.61
N THR A 21 -1.45 -13.28 -25.60
CA THR A 21 -2.73 -13.95 -25.83
C THR A 21 -3.33 -14.37 -24.49
N GLN A 22 -4.61 -14.03 -24.29
CA GLN A 22 -5.35 -14.40 -23.08
C GLN A 22 -6.17 -15.66 -23.36
N ILE A 23 -5.94 -16.71 -22.55
CA ILE A 23 -6.66 -17.97 -22.62
C ILE A 23 -7.47 -18.12 -21.34
N LEU A 24 -8.78 -18.26 -21.49
CA LEU A 24 -9.68 -18.53 -20.37
C LEU A 24 -9.53 -20.00 -19.96
N LEU A 25 -9.28 -20.24 -18.67
CA LEU A 25 -9.17 -21.58 -18.10
C LEU A 25 -10.46 -21.96 -17.35
N ASP A 26 -10.99 -23.12 -17.65
CA ASP A 26 -12.24 -23.63 -17.03
C ASP A 26 -12.02 -24.44 -15.74
N LYS A 27 -10.78 -24.80 -15.38
CA LYS A 27 -10.45 -25.69 -14.23
C LYS A 27 -9.35 -25.16 -13.34
N ASP A 28 -9.42 -25.27 -12.21
CA ASP A 28 -9.61 -24.86 -10.83
C ASP A 28 -8.43 -25.16 -9.88
N HIS A 29 -7.21 -25.50 -10.41
CA HIS A 29 -6.08 -25.91 -9.55
C HIS A 29 -4.94 -24.89 -9.47
N PHE A 30 -5.09 -23.74 -10.10
CA PHE A 30 -4.06 -22.73 -10.13
C PHE A 30 -4.34 -21.58 -9.18
N ILE A 31 -3.27 -20.94 -8.70
CA ILE A 31 -3.34 -19.70 -7.91
C ILE A 31 -2.74 -18.53 -8.71
N PRO A 32 -3.05 -17.27 -8.37
CA PRO A 32 -2.47 -16.12 -9.03
C PRO A 32 -0.94 -16.16 -8.97
N GLY A 33 -0.28 -15.95 -10.11
CA GLY A 33 1.16 -15.96 -10.25
C GLY A 33 1.78 -17.34 -10.58
N ASP A 34 0.99 -18.42 -10.63
CA ASP A 34 1.48 -19.72 -11.13
C ASP A 34 1.97 -19.58 -12.57
N LYS A 35 3.13 -20.15 -12.88
CA LYS A 35 3.58 -20.34 -14.27
C LYS A 35 3.04 -21.66 -14.79
N VAL A 36 2.41 -21.59 -15.94
CA VAL A 36 1.72 -22.69 -16.57
C VAL A 36 2.13 -22.80 -18.03
N TYR A 37 2.20 -24.00 -18.56
CA TYR A 37 2.32 -24.24 -20.00
C TYR A 37 1.16 -25.11 -20.49
N LEU A 38 0.90 -25.08 -21.79
CA LEU A 38 -0.06 -25.97 -22.42
C LEU A 38 0.65 -27.21 -22.97
N ASP A 39 0.13 -28.38 -22.66
CA ASP A 39 0.61 -29.63 -23.25
C ASP A 39 0.15 -29.79 -24.74
N GLU A 40 0.51 -30.88 -25.36
CA GLU A 40 0.15 -31.19 -26.76
C GLU A 40 -1.36 -31.21 -27.02
N ASN A 41 -2.16 -31.37 -25.97
CA ASN A 41 -3.64 -31.40 -26.03
C ASN A 41 -4.24 -30.03 -25.56
N ASN A 42 -3.45 -28.97 -25.49
CA ASN A 42 -3.85 -27.66 -24.96
C ASN A 42 -4.34 -27.69 -23.50
N LYS A 43 -3.93 -28.70 -22.72
CA LYS A 43 -4.25 -28.78 -21.29
C LYS A 43 -3.23 -27.97 -20.50
N PRO A 44 -3.67 -27.09 -19.58
CA PRO A 44 -2.78 -26.33 -18.75
C PRO A 44 -2.09 -27.21 -17.69
N ILE A 45 -0.78 -27.12 -17.62
CA ILE A 45 0.06 -27.85 -16.65
C ILE A 45 0.87 -26.85 -15.84
N LEU A 46 0.84 -27.02 -14.51
CA LEU A 46 1.66 -26.22 -13.60
C LEU A 46 3.15 -26.49 -13.87
N TYR A 47 3.89 -25.43 -14.21
CA TYR A 47 5.32 -25.49 -14.38
C TYR A 47 6.06 -25.06 -13.10
N GLU A 48 5.64 -23.91 -12.53
CA GLU A 48 6.26 -23.35 -11.35
C GLU A 48 5.23 -22.61 -10.51
N ARG A 49 5.25 -22.85 -9.21
CA ARG A 49 4.54 -22.08 -8.19
C ARG A 49 5.57 -21.43 -7.27
N LYS A 50 5.45 -20.14 -7.00
CA LYS A 50 6.31 -19.50 -6.01
C LYS A 50 5.91 -19.96 -4.61
N PRO A 51 6.84 -20.56 -3.85
CA PRO A 51 6.57 -20.90 -2.46
C PRO A 51 6.22 -19.65 -1.66
N GLN A 52 5.19 -19.69 -0.81
CA GLN A 52 4.72 -18.53 -0.07
C GLN A 52 3.95 -18.89 1.19
N ALA A 53 3.98 -17.96 2.15
CA ALA A 53 3.15 -18.02 3.34
C ALA A 53 1.72 -17.54 3.02
N VAL A 54 0.72 -18.26 3.51
CA VAL A 54 -0.70 -17.93 3.33
C VAL A 54 -1.50 -18.25 4.58
N ILE A 55 -2.66 -17.61 4.74
CA ILE A 55 -3.64 -17.98 5.77
C ILE A 55 -4.74 -18.82 5.12
N GLY A 56 -4.91 -20.03 5.62
CA GLY A 56 -6.02 -20.91 5.31
C GLY A 56 -7.05 -20.88 6.43
N ILE A 57 -8.33 -20.66 6.09
CA ILE A 57 -9.43 -20.76 7.03
C ILE A 57 -10.17 -22.08 6.80
N VAL A 58 -10.39 -22.87 7.86
CA VAL A 58 -11.11 -24.13 7.77
C VAL A 58 -12.57 -23.86 7.40
N LYS A 59 -12.93 -24.15 6.15
CA LYS A 59 -14.25 -23.88 5.57
C LYS A 59 -15.22 -25.03 5.77
N SER A 60 -14.76 -26.28 5.66
CA SER A 60 -15.57 -27.47 5.84
C SER A 60 -14.70 -28.64 6.27
N LEU A 61 -15.33 -29.62 6.93
CA LEU A 61 -14.71 -30.86 7.38
C LEU A 61 -15.47 -32.03 6.76
N TYR A 62 -14.77 -32.92 6.07
CA TYR A 62 -15.41 -34.08 5.44
C TYR A 62 -14.43 -35.26 5.31
N GLN A 63 -14.84 -36.45 5.70
CA GLN A 63 -14.09 -37.71 5.59
C GLN A 63 -12.66 -37.65 6.17
N GLY A 64 -12.47 -36.96 7.30
CA GLY A 64 -11.15 -36.83 7.93
C GLY A 64 -10.23 -35.79 7.31
N GLU A 65 -10.74 -34.97 6.41
CA GLU A 65 -10.01 -33.86 5.80
C GLU A 65 -10.63 -32.51 6.17
N ALA A 66 -9.77 -31.48 6.30
CA ALA A 66 -10.16 -30.08 6.43
C ALA A 66 -9.95 -29.37 5.09
N TYR A 67 -11.01 -28.79 4.55
CA TYR A 67 -11.01 -28.00 3.32
C TYR A 67 -10.77 -26.53 3.68
N LEU A 68 -9.77 -25.91 3.04
CA LEU A 68 -9.29 -24.61 3.39
C LEU A 68 -9.70 -23.54 2.36
N TYR A 69 -10.20 -22.41 2.85
CA TYR A 69 -10.31 -21.19 2.09
C TYR A 69 -9.01 -20.38 2.26
N LEU A 70 -8.29 -20.09 1.16
CA LEU A 70 -7.04 -19.35 1.20
C LEU A 70 -7.30 -17.85 1.09
N LEU A 71 -7.13 -17.16 2.19
CA LEU A 71 -7.48 -15.75 2.33
C LEU A 71 -6.70 -14.83 1.38
N ASN A 72 -5.42 -15.10 1.20
CA ASN A 72 -4.53 -14.30 0.36
C ASN A 72 -4.95 -14.21 -1.12
N PHE A 73 -5.77 -15.18 -1.60
CA PHE A 73 -6.18 -15.27 -3.01
C PHE A 73 -7.61 -14.80 -3.27
N GLY A 74 -8.32 -14.41 -2.20
CA GLY A 74 -9.68 -13.89 -2.29
C GLY A 74 -10.76 -14.91 -2.62
N VAL A 75 -12.01 -14.46 -2.61
CA VAL A 75 -13.22 -15.30 -2.75
C VAL A 75 -13.35 -15.98 -4.11
N ASN A 76 -12.67 -15.48 -5.12
CA ASN A 76 -12.73 -16.00 -6.48
C ASN A 76 -11.71 -17.12 -6.76
N CYS A 77 -10.79 -17.38 -5.82
CA CYS A 77 -9.86 -18.48 -5.95
C CYS A 77 -10.59 -19.80 -5.71
N LYS A 78 -10.64 -20.64 -6.74
CA LYS A 78 -11.29 -21.95 -6.68
C LYS A 78 -10.37 -23.06 -6.16
N TYR A 79 -9.08 -22.78 -6.01
CA TYR A 79 -8.15 -23.71 -5.40
C TYR A 79 -8.49 -23.87 -3.91
N ILE A 80 -8.97 -25.04 -3.54
CA ILE A 80 -9.38 -25.42 -2.19
C ILE A 80 -8.45 -26.54 -1.74
N PRO A 81 -7.33 -26.23 -1.09
CA PRO A 81 -6.44 -27.27 -0.58
C PRO A 81 -7.09 -28.02 0.58
N THR A 82 -6.71 -29.29 0.72
CA THR A 82 -7.12 -30.15 1.82
C THR A 82 -5.92 -30.54 2.66
N ILE A 83 -6.16 -30.71 3.95
CA ILE A 83 -5.18 -31.25 4.90
C ILE A 83 -5.86 -32.28 5.79
N SER A 84 -5.10 -33.26 6.27
CA SER A 84 -5.64 -34.26 7.19
C SER A 84 -6.17 -33.60 8.46
N ASN A 85 -7.43 -33.87 8.80
CA ASN A 85 -8.09 -33.29 9.95
C ASN A 85 -7.96 -34.19 11.18
N ASN A 86 -6.98 -33.93 12.01
CA ASN A 86 -6.84 -34.62 13.29
C ASN A 86 -7.33 -33.77 14.49
N LYS A 87 -7.57 -32.46 14.30
CA LYS A 87 -7.81 -31.51 15.41
C LYS A 87 -8.29 -30.11 15.00
N TYR A 88 -8.79 -29.92 13.80
CA TYR A 88 -9.26 -28.62 13.34
C TYR A 88 -10.77 -28.50 13.46
N VAL A 89 -11.26 -27.27 13.70
CA VAL A 89 -12.68 -26.93 13.73
C VAL A 89 -12.99 -25.86 12.69
N LEU A 90 -14.27 -25.71 12.33
CA LEU A 90 -14.71 -24.68 11.38
C LEU A 90 -14.31 -23.29 11.89
N GLY A 91 -13.75 -22.48 10.99
CA GLY A 91 -13.29 -21.13 11.30
C GLY A 91 -11.88 -21.04 11.86
N ASP A 92 -11.22 -22.18 12.19
CA ASP A 92 -9.79 -22.15 12.55
C ASP A 92 -8.99 -21.50 11.44
N ARG A 93 -7.99 -20.70 11.82
CA ARG A 93 -7.04 -20.03 10.95
C ARG A 93 -5.70 -20.70 11.05
N LEU A 94 -5.17 -21.10 9.92
CA LEU A 94 -3.92 -21.83 9.81
C LEU A 94 -2.92 -20.99 9.03
N VAL A 95 -1.75 -20.75 9.61
CA VAL A 95 -0.63 -20.20 8.84
C VAL A 95 0.04 -21.36 8.13
N LEU A 96 0.10 -21.27 6.81
CA LEU A 96 0.52 -22.35 5.93
C LEU A 96 1.73 -21.88 5.11
N TRP A 97 2.59 -22.85 4.76
CA TRP A 97 3.56 -22.70 3.69
C TRP A 97 3.15 -23.53 2.48
N LEU A 98 2.90 -22.86 1.36
CA LEU A 98 2.65 -23.52 0.09
C LEU A 98 3.98 -23.73 -0.64
N TYR A 99 4.26 -24.99 -1.02
CA TYR A 99 5.43 -25.35 -1.80
C TYR A 99 5.14 -25.33 -3.31
N GLN A 100 6.23 -25.34 -4.10
CA GLN A 100 6.17 -25.35 -5.56
C GLN A 100 5.43 -26.56 -6.12
N ASP A 101 5.55 -27.73 -5.50
CA ASP A 101 4.89 -28.98 -5.87
C ASP A 101 3.43 -29.09 -5.40
N GLY A 102 2.91 -28.05 -4.76
CA GLY A 102 1.56 -28.03 -4.19
C GLY A 102 1.45 -28.62 -2.78
N LYS A 103 2.56 -29.13 -2.20
CA LYS A 103 2.60 -29.55 -0.81
C LYS A 103 2.30 -28.37 0.12
N ILE A 104 1.67 -28.68 1.27
CA ILE A 104 1.30 -27.70 2.29
C ILE A 104 1.84 -28.17 3.63
N ASP A 105 2.57 -27.28 4.30
CA ASP A 105 2.93 -27.43 5.71
C ASP A 105 2.11 -26.46 6.56
N VAL A 106 1.54 -26.96 7.65
CA VAL A 106 0.90 -26.12 8.68
C VAL A 106 1.97 -25.66 9.66
N TYR A 107 2.16 -24.35 9.76
CA TYR A 107 3.13 -23.73 10.65
C TYR A 107 2.52 -23.44 12.04
N SER A 108 1.37 -22.79 12.07
CA SER A 108 0.66 -22.46 13.31
C SER A 108 -0.85 -22.46 13.11
N LYS A 109 -1.57 -22.56 14.25
CA LYS A 109 -3.02 -22.60 14.31
C LYS A 109 -3.53 -21.54 15.27
N TYR A 110 -4.58 -20.83 14.86
CA TYR A 110 -5.28 -19.79 15.61
C TYR A 110 -6.80 -19.97 15.54
N THR A 111 -7.50 -19.40 16.52
CA THR A 111 -8.96 -19.34 16.48
C THR A 111 -9.44 -18.14 15.65
N SER A 112 -10.77 -18.00 15.49
CA SER A 112 -11.38 -16.82 14.90
C SER A 112 -11.48 -15.63 15.85
N SER A 113 -10.94 -15.74 17.07
CA SER A 113 -10.94 -14.69 18.09
C SER A 113 -10.15 -13.45 17.66
N ALA A 114 -10.62 -12.26 18.06
CA ALA A 114 -9.92 -11.00 17.83
C ALA A 114 -8.53 -10.98 18.50
N LYS A 115 -8.36 -11.66 19.64
CA LYS A 115 -7.07 -11.78 20.35
C LYS A 115 -5.99 -12.54 19.56
N ASP A 116 -6.41 -13.36 18.61
CA ASP A 116 -5.50 -14.15 17.78
C ASP A 116 -5.11 -13.44 16.48
N ASP A 117 -5.79 -12.35 16.11
CA ASP A 117 -5.61 -11.67 14.82
C ASP A 117 -4.15 -11.25 14.59
N VAL A 118 -3.58 -10.51 15.53
CA VAL A 118 -2.22 -9.99 15.42
C VAL A 118 -1.22 -11.14 15.32
N LYS A 119 -1.30 -12.13 16.21
CA LYS A 119 -0.38 -13.27 16.23
C LYS A 119 -0.42 -14.07 14.94
N CYS A 120 -1.63 -14.34 14.43
CA CYS A 120 -1.81 -15.07 13.17
C CYS A 120 -1.15 -14.33 11.99
N LEU A 121 -1.33 -13.02 11.91
CA LEU A 121 -0.75 -12.20 10.84
C LEU A 121 0.77 -12.05 10.97
N LEU A 122 1.28 -11.90 12.20
CA LEU A 122 2.73 -11.85 12.45
C LEU A 122 3.42 -13.16 12.11
N ASP A 123 2.82 -14.30 12.44
CA ASP A 123 3.38 -15.60 12.05
C ASP A 123 3.44 -15.75 10.53
N MET A 124 2.38 -15.35 9.81
CA MET A 124 2.39 -15.35 8.35
C MET A 124 3.46 -14.39 7.79
N TYR A 125 3.55 -13.18 8.34
CA TYR A 125 4.52 -12.17 7.91
C TYR A 125 5.98 -12.61 8.16
N SER A 126 6.24 -13.27 9.28
CA SER A 126 7.57 -13.71 9.70
C SER A 126 8.00 -15.04 9.08
N LEU A 127 7.06 -15.79 8.47
CA LEU A 127 7.36 -17.08 7.87
C LEU A 127 8.09 -16.91 6.53
N ILE A 128 9.42 -17.01 6.58
CA ILE A 128 10.32 -16.90 5.43
C ILE A 128 11.18 -18.17 5.39
N LYS A 129 10.98 -19.00 4.36
CA LYS A 129 11.79 -20.23 4.17
C LYS A 129 12.90 -20.03 3.13
N ASP A 130 12.61 -19.30 2.05
CA ASP A 130 13.56 -19.04 0.96
C ASP A 130 14.05 -17.60 1.05
N ARG A 131 15.28 -17.43 1.54
CA ARG A 131 15.92 -16.11 1.69
C ARG A 131 16.75 -15.81 0.45
N PRO A 132 16.53 -14.67 -0.22
CA PRO A 132 17.41 -14.28 -1.32
C PRO A 132 18.83 -14.01 -0.81
N VAL A 133 19.82 -14.42 -1.60
CA VAL A 133 21.23 -14.10 -1.35
C VAL A 133 21.57 -12.84 -2.12
N PHE A 134 22.12 -11.85 -1.41
CA PHE A 134 22.50 -10.57 -1.98
C PHE A 134 24.00 -10.35 -1.82
N SER A 135 24.61 -9.75 -2.84
CA SER A 135 26.00 -9.33 -2.83
C SER A 135 26.12 -7.85 -3.13
N GLU A 136 27.02 -7.17 -2.45
CA GLU A 136 27.26 -5.74 -2.59
C GLU A 136 28.72 -5.45 -2.91
N GLN A 137 28.93 -4.37 -3.65
CA GLN A 137 30.25 -3.80 -3.92
C GLN A 137 30.28 -2.37 -3.40
N LEU A 138 31.40 -1.96 -2.80
CA LEU A 138 31.64 -0.58 -2.40
C LEU A 138 32.36 0.17 -3.52
N LYS A 139 31.85 1.33 -3.85
CA LYS A 139 32.44 2.33 -4.78
C LYS A 139 32.55 3.67 -4.08
N GLU A 140 33.00 4.69 -4.80
CA GLU A 140 33.02 6.05 -4.27
C GLU A 140 31.61 6.57 -3.99
N PRO A 141 31.42 7.29 -2.87
CA PRO A 141 30.14 7.94 -2.57
C PRO A 141 29.75 8.95 -3.64
N LEU A 142 28.44 9.09 -3.88
CA LEU A 142 27.85 9.95 -4.90
C LEU A 142 27.28 11.26 -4.34
N TYR A 143 27.75 11.70 -3.17
CA TYR A 143 27.37 13.00 -2.63
C TYR A 143 28.01 14.14 -3.43
N THR A 144 27.30 15.27 -3.54
CA THR A 144 27.82 16.49 -4.23
C THR A 144 29.01 17.11 -3.48
N THR A 145 29.17 16.82 -2.21
CA THR A 145 30.35 17.14 -1.39
C THR A 145 30.58 16.07 -0.33
N ASN A 146 31.84 15.78 -0.05
CA ASN A 146 32.25 14.85 1.02
C ASN A 146 32.35 15.53 2.41
N GLN A 147 32.14 16.83 2.50
CA GLN A 147 32.14 17.54 3.78
C GLN A 147 30.81 17.36 4.51
N ILE A 148 30.86 17.11 5.81
CA ILE A 148 29.69 17.11 6.68
C ILE A 148 29.38 18.57 7.05
N ILE A 149 28.24 19.06 6.59
CA ILE A 149 27.84 20.46 6.80
C ILE A 149 27.01 20.58 8.08
N ASN A 150 27.31 21.60 8.89
CA ASN A 150 26.55 21.87 10.10
C ASN A 150 25.39 22.84 9.80
N HIS A 151 24.16 22.34 9.91
CA HIS A 151 22.92 23.09 9.74
C HIS A 151 22.15 23.34 11.05
N ASN A 152 22.80 23.21 12.21
CA ASN A 152 22.13 23.36 13.51
C ASN A 152 21.48 24.75 13.71
N ASN A 153 21.90 25.76 12.95
CA ASN A 153 21.36 27.11 13.02
C ASN A 153 20.12 27.35 12.16
N LEU A 154 19.81 26.45 11.21
CA LEU A 154 18.60 26.58 10.39
C LEU A 154 17.34 26.46 11.26
N ASN A 155 16.26 27.10 10.80
CA ASN A 155 14.94 26.93 11.40
C ASN A 155 14.32 25.62 10.89
N THR A 156 14.75 24.51 11.49
CA THR A 156 14.37 23.14 11.07
C THR A 156 13.16 22.67 11.87
N PHE A 157 12.18 22.08 11.19
CA PHE A 157 10.97 21.56 11.81
C PHE A 157 10.53 20.24 11.15
N THR A 158 9.72 19.46 11.88
CA THR A 158 9.01 18.28 11.35
C THR A 158 7.51 18.53 11.34
N ILE A 159 6.76 17.81 10.49
CA ILE A 159 5.29 17.82 10.45
C ILE A 159 4.83 16.36 10.33
N ASP A 160 4.24 15.82 11.40
CA ASP A 160 3.93 14.39 11.53
C ASP A 160 2.57 14.17 12.18
N PRO A 161 1.99 12.96 12.12
CA PRO A 161 0.84 12.60 12.94
C PRO A 161 1.12 12.81 14.43
N LYS A 162 0.13 13.21 15.21
CA LYS A 162 0.27 13.41 16.66
C LYS A 162 0.79 12.17 17.38
N SER A 163 0.40 10.98 16.90
CA SER A 163 0.78 9.68 17.48
C SER A 163 2.14 9.16 17.03
N SER A 164 2.82 9.81 16.07
CA SER A 164 4.14 9.36 15.59
C SER A 164 5.21 9.52 16.66
N VAL A 165 6.11 8.53 16.73
CA VAL A 165 7.30 8.51 17.57
C VAL A 165 8.58 8.48 16.75
N ASP A 166 8.52 8.04 15.51
CA ASP A 166 9.62 7.93 14.56
C ASP A 166 9.52 9.04 13.51
N PHE A 167 10.54 9.88 13.43
CA PHE A 167 10.61 11.03 12.52
C PHE A 167 11.74 10.83 11.53
N ASP A 168 11.40 10.43 10.30
CA ASP A 168 12.32 10.18 9.20
C ASP A 168 12.86 11.47 8.58
N ASP A 169 12.03 12.53 8.50
CA ASP A 169 12.26 13.73 7.72
C ASP A 169 12.04 15.02 8.50
N ALA A 170 12.79 16.04 8.13
CA ALA A 170 12.65 17.41 8.61
C ALA A 170 12.87 18.40 7.47
N ILE A 171 12.30 19.59 7.59
CA ILE A 171 12.32 20.61 6.56
C ILE A 171 12.90 21.89 7.13
N SER A 172 13.73 22.58 6.33
CA SER A 172 14.11 23.98 6.54
C SER A 172 13.90 24.77 5.26
N VAL A 173 13.55 26.05 5.36
CA VAL A 173 13.31 26.91 4.20
C VAL A 173 14.06 28.21 4.35
N ASP A 174 14.82 28.54 3.33
CA ASP A 174 15.39 29.88 3.12
C ASP A 174 14.52 30.61 2.09
N VAL A 175 13.56 31.38 2.59
CA VAL A 175 12.57 32.06 1.76
C VAL A 175 13.22 33.13 0.88
N GLU A 176 14.29 33.79 1.36
CA GLU A 176 14.97 34.89 0.65
C GLU A 176 15.70 34.38 -0.59
N ASN A 177 16.29 33.18 -0.50
CA ASN A 177 17.04 32.55 -1.58
C ASN A 177 16.24 31.51 -2.36
N ASN A 178 14.92 31.39 -2.14
CA ASN A 178 14.05 30.37 -2.73
C ASN A 178 14.62 28.96 -2.62
N THR A 179 15.17 28.62 -1.44
CA THR A 179 15.84 27.35 -1.21
C THR A 179 15.12 26.54 -0.14
N ILE A 180 14.84 25.27 -0.44
CA ILE A 180 14.32 24.31 0.53
C ILE A 180 15.40 23.27 0.84
N TYR A 181 15.53 22.94 2.13
CA TYR A 181 16.40 21.88 2.62
C TYR A 181 15.51 20.75 3.16
N ILE A 182 15.68 19.58 2.63
CA ILE A 182 14.97 18.36 3.04
C ILE A 182 16.00 17.46 3.68
N HIS A 183 15.83 17.21 4.98
CA HIS A 183 16.76 16.48 5.82
C HIS A 183 16.17 15.11 6.13
N ILE A 184 16.82 14.07 5.69
CA ILE A 184 16.40 12.67 5.95
C ILE A 184 17.44 12.03 6.86
N VAL A 185 16.98 11.33 7.88
CA VAL A 185 17.87 10.61 8.80
C VAL A 185 18.88 9.75 8.03
N ASP A 186 20.19 9.91 8.35
CA ASP A 186 21.27 9.13 7.71
C ASP A 186 21.37 7.73 8.30
N ILE A 187 20.70 6.79 7.67
CA ILE A 187 20.72 5.37 8.05
C ILE A 187 21.90 4.60 7.43
N ALA A 188 22.55 5.15 6.42
CA ALA A 188 23.66 4.49 5.75
C ALA A 188 24.89 4.27 6.67
N ASN A 189 24.99 5.08 7.74
CA ASN A 189 26.05 4.97 8.76
C ASN A 189 25.66 4.17 10.01
N VAL A 190 24.41 3.75 10.14
CA VAL A 190 24.03 2.79 11.16
C VAL A 190 24.77 1.49 10.82
N ASP A 191 25.52 0.95 11.77
CA ASP A 191 26.26 -0.30 11.57
C ASP A 191 25.28 -1.46 11.36
N LEU A 192 24.70 -1.50 10.16
CA LEU A 192 23.79 -2.54 9.71
C LEU A 192 24.49 -3.90 9.61
N LEU A 193 25.82 -3.92 9.75
CA LEU A 193 26.63 -5.14 9.73
C LEU A 193 26.54 -5.89 11.06
N SER A 194 26.29 -5.24 12.17
CA SER A 194 26.22 -5.88 13.49
C SER A 194 24.88 -6.59 13.75
N TYR A 195 23.78 -6.13 13.17
CA TYR A 195 22.41 -6.72 13.31
C TYR A 195 21.86 -7.29 12.01
N GLY A 196 22.71 -7.50 11.05
CA GLY A 196 22.33 -8.20 9.85
C GLY A 196 21.43 -7.40 8.94
N ASN A 197 22.04 -6.87 7.92
CA ASN A 197 21.43 -6.56 6.64
C ASN A 197 20.34 -7.58 6.22
N SER A 198 20.35 -8.81 6.79
CA SER A 198 19.32 -9.83 6.63
C SER A 198 17.96 -9.38 7.18
N ARG A 199 17.87 -8.78 8.37
CA ARG A 199 16.59 -8.45 9.00
C ARG A 199 15.85 -7.33 8.27
N LEU A 200 16.55 -6.28 7.85
CA LEU A 200 15.97 -5.21 7.03
C LEU A 200 15.47 -5.75 5.68
N ARG A 201 16.25 -6.62 5.06
CA ARG A 201 15.87 -7.31 3.82
C ARG A 201 14.70 -8.26 4.00
N GLU A 202 14.65 -8.99 5.11
CA GLU A 202 13.56 -9.91 5.42
C GLU A 202 12.25 -9.17 5.65
N ARG A 203 12.26 -8.09 6.42
CA ARG A 203 11.09 -7.29 6.74
C ARG A 203 10.65 -6.43 5.57
N CYS A 204 11.56 -5.74 4.92
CA CYS A 204 11.37 -4.76 3.85
C CYS A 204 10.55 -3.51 4.22
N LEU A 205 9.54 -3.63 5.07
CA LEU A 205 8.70 -2.51 5.51
C LEU A 205 8.29 -2.67 6.97
N THR A 206 8.01 -1.56 7.62
CA THR A 206 7.26 -1.57 8.88
C THR A 206 5.83 -2.04 8.60
N LEU A 207 5.35 -2.99 9.40
CA LEU A 207 3.98 -3.48 9.36
C LEU A 207 3.17 -2.78 10.47
N TYR A 208 2.17 -2.00 10.08
CA TYR A 208 1.25 -1.34 11.00
C TYR A 208 -0.07 -2.11 11.07
N LEU A 209 -0.41 -2.68 12.21
CA LEU A 209 -1.70 -3.32 12.48
C LEU A 209 -2.52 -2.42 13.42
N SER A 210 -3.06 -1.35 12.88
CA SER A 210 -3.72 -0.26 13.60
C SER A 210 -2.87 0.32 14.75
N ASN A 211 -3.51 0.82 15.81
CA ASN A 211 -2.79 1.32 17.00
C ASN A 211 -2.39 0.21 18.00
N GLU A 212 -2.71 -1.05 17.70
CA GLU A 212 -2.47 -2.16 18.62
C GLU A 212 -1.08 -2.77 18.50
N HIS A 213 -0.56 -2.81 17.28
CA HIS A 213 0.74 -3.40 17.03
C HIS A 213 1.43 -2.80 15.82
N THR A 214 2.70 -2.52 16.00
CA THR A 214 3.60 -2.12 14.91
C THR A 214 4.81 -3.04 14.93
N GLU A 215 5.08 -3.73 13.81
CA GLU A 215 6.31 -4.47 13.62
C GLU A 215 7.29 -3.60 12.85
N HIS A 216 8.17 -2.90 13.57
CA HIS A 216 9.10 -1.94 13.01
C HIS A 216 10.15 -2.58 12.09
N LEU A 217 10.55 -1.89 11.03
CA LEU A 217 11.66 -2.30 10.17
C LEU A 217 12.97 -2.34 10.94
N LEU A 218 13.24 -1.32 11.74
CA LEU A 218 14.36 -1.20 12.68
C LEU A 218 13.93 -1.61 14.09
N ASP A 219 14.86 -1.95 14.95
CA ASP A 219 14.56 -2.13 16.36
C ASP A 219 14.23 -0.78 17.01
N GLU A 220 13.26 -0.76 17.93
CA GLU A 220 12.73 0.46 18.55
C GLU A 220 13.84 1.32 19.20
N ILE A 221 14.81 0.69 19.84
CA ILE A 221 15.92 1.39 20.52
C ILE A 221 16.81 2.12 19.49
N ASP A 222 17.09 1.52 18.34
CA ASP A 222 17.88 2.15 17.29
C ASP A 222 17.09 3.26 16.58
N ALA A 223 15.80 3.05 16.36
CA ALA A 223 14.95 4.01 15.67
C ALA A 223 14.69 5.27 16.53
N SER A 224 14.20 5.12 17.76
CA SER A 224 13.77 6.25 18.58
C SER A 224 14.93 7.04 19.20
N ASP A 225 15.93 6.35 19.76
CA ASP A 225 16.99 7.01 20.54
C ASP A 225 18.14 7.54 19.70
N ASN A 226 18.48 6.84 18.61
CA ASN A 226 19.66 7.15 17.80
C ASN A 226 19.36 7.86 16.48
N LEU A 227 18.22 7.59 15.86
CA LEU A 227 17.92 8.04 14.51
C LEU A 227 16.83 9.10 14.45
N SER A 228 15.71 8.91 15.13
CA SER A 228 14.53 9.78 15.03
C SER A 228 14.87 11.26 15.23
N LEU A 229 14.35 12.13 14.36
CA LEU A 229 14.62 13.57 14.32
C LEU A 229 13.86 14.32 15.43
N ILE A 230 14.20 14.01 16.67
CA ILE A 230 13.57 14.55 17.89
C ILE A 230 14.03 15.99 18.13
N VAL A 231 13.09 16.84 18.56
CA VAL A 231 13.35 18.24 18.91
C VAL A 231 14.50 18.38 19.93
N GLY A 232 15.42 19.32 19.66
CA GLY A 232 16.54 19.67 20.54
C GLY A 232 17.72 18.70 20.50
N LYS A 233 17.61 17.55 19.82
CA LYS A 233 18.73 16.61 19.66
C LYS A 233 19.43 16.83 18.32
N GLN A 234 20.77 16.85 18.35
CA GLN A 234 21.56 16.87 17.12
C GLN A 234 21.50 15.51 16.44
N ARG A 235 21.25 15.49 15.14
CA ARG A 235 21.13 14.28 14.32
C ARG A 235 21.96 14.37 13.04
N LYS A 236 22.49 13.22 12.61
CA LYS A 236 23.13 13.08 11.29
C LYS A 236 22.05 12.79 10.26
N VAL A 237 22.10 13.53 9.16
CA VAL A 237 21.12 13.44 8.08
C VAL A 237 21.79 13.50 6.72
N ILE A 238 21.12 12.99 5.70
CA ILE A 238 21.39 13.31 4.31
C ILE A 238 20.48 14.50 3.97
N THR A 239 21.08 15.61 3.55
CA THR A 239 20.35 16.81 3.16
C THR A 239 20.28 16.89 1.65
N VAL A 240 19.07 17.07 1.15
CA VAL A 240 18.78 17.46 -0.23
C VAL A 240 18.43 18.94 -0.20
N LYS A 241 19.37 19.78 -0.63
CA LYS A 241 19.19 21.23 -0.79
C LYS A 241 18.74 21.51 -2.20
N ILE A 242 17.62 22.19 -2.36
CA ILE A 242 17.01 22.46 -3.67
C ILE A 242 16.76 23.95 -3.81
N LYS A 243 17.35 24.56 -4.81
CA LYS A 243 17.05 25.92 -5.23
C LYS A 243 15.93 25.89 -6.26
N LEU A 244 14.90 26.68 -6.05
CA LEU A 244 13.71 26.70 -6.89
C LEU A 244 13.59 28.04 -7.62
N ASN A 245 13.20 27.97 -8.88
CA ASN A 245 12.74 29.11 -9.66
C ASN A 245 11.29 28.86 -10.09
N GLU A 246 10.35 29.67 -9.62
CA GLU A 246 8.91 29.53 -9.86
C GLU A 246 8.33 28.12 -9.56
N GLY A 247 8.95 27.41 -8.61
CA GLY A 247 8.54 26.04 -8.22
C GLY A 247 9.22 24.93 -9.06
N ILE A 248 10.08 25.29 -10.01
CA ILE A 248 10.89 24.35 -10.80
C ILE A 248 12.28 24.25 -10.17
N VAL A 249 12.85 23.05 -10.15
CA VAL A 249 14.21 22.82 -9.64
C VAL A 249 15.21 23.51 -10.58
N GLU A 250 15.89 24.54 -10.08
CA GLU A 250 16.96 25.27 -10.78
C GLU A 250 18.31 24.60 -10.54
N ASP A 251 18.60 24.26 -9.26
CA ASP A 251 19.85 23.66 -8.83
C ASP A 251 19.64 22.82 -7.58
N TYR A 252 20.55 21.88 -7.31
CA TYR A 252 20.46 21.04 -6.11
C TYR A 252 21.83 20.55 -5.64
N GLU A 253 21.90 20.28 -4.34
CA GLU A 253 23.04 19.63 -3.71
C GLU A 253 22.55 18.48 -2.82
N ILE A 254 23.29 17.36 -2.78
CA ILE A 254 23.03 16.21 -1.91
C ILE A 254 24.28 15.93 -1.09
N TYR A 255 24.17 16.00 0.23
CA TYR A 255 25.33 15.84 1.12
C TYR A 255 24.93 15.41 2.53
N LYS A 256 25.93 14.94 3.28
CA LYS A 256 25.75 14.61 4.70
C LYS A 256 25.82 15.88 5.54
N SER A 257 24.93 15.99 6.53
CA SER A 257 24.91 17.14 7.43
C SER A 257 24.51 16.76 8.85
N THR A 258 24.62 17.72 9.76
CA THR A 258 24.03 17.64 11.10
C THR A 258 22.99 18.73 11.25
N ILE A 259 21.87 18.39 11.89
CA ILE A 259 20.76 19.29 12.18
C ILE A 259 20.34 19.21 13.65
N VAL A 260 19.64 20.24 14.11
CA VAL A 260 18.84 20.22 15.35
C VAL A 260 17.43 20.67 15.00
N VAL A 261 16.45 19.78 15.14
CA VAL A 261 15.03 20.13 14.97
C VAL A 261 14.62 21.08 16.09
N LYS A 262 14.07 22.24 15.72
CA LYS A 262 13.65 23.29 16.66
C LYS A 262 12.18 23.21 17.03
N LYS A 263 11.33 22.70 16.12
CA LYS A 263 9.90 22.57 16.34
C LYS A 263 9.37 21.31 15.69
N ARG A 264 8.52 20.58 16.42
CA ARG A 264 7.64 19.56 15.89
C ARG A 264 6.25 20.15 15.76
N TRP A 265 5.69 20.05 14.56
CA TRP A 265 4.30 20.31 14.30
C TRP A 265 3.55 18.98 14.15
N ASN A 266 2.26 18.96 14.47
CA ASN A 266 1.36 17.94 13.94
C ASN A 266 0.48 18.51 12.82
N TYR A 267 -0.16 17.65 12.04
CA TYR A 267 -0.97 18.06 10.88
C TYR A 267 -2.12 18.99 11.27
N GLU A 268 -2.78 18.71 12.40
CA GLU A 268 -3.90 19.51 12.91
C GLU A 268 -3.43 20.93 13.30
N GLU A 269 -2.30 21.02 14.00
CA GLU A 269 -1.72 22.33 14.38
C GLU A 269 -1.37 23.17 13.15
N VAL A 270 -0.78 22.55 12.11
CA VAL A 270 -0.47 23.25 10.86
C VAL A 270 -1.76 23.73 10.19
N LEU A 271 -2.77 22.86 10.11
CA LEU A 271 -4.06 23.20 9.51
C LEU A 271 -4.74 24.36 10.26
N ASP A 272 -4.71 24.34 11.59
CA ASP A 272 -5.26 25.40 12.43
C ASP A 272 -4.56 26.74 12.18
N THR A 273 -3.21 26.75 12.09
CA THR A 273 -2.48 27.97 11.76
C THR A 273 -2.83 28.51 10.38
N ILE A 274 -3.05 27.63 9.40
CA ILE A 274 -3.45 28.02 8.04
C ILE A 274 -4.86 28.61 8.05
N ASN A 275 -5.81 27.97 8.72
CA ASN A 275 -7.19 28.44 8.81
C ASN A 275 -7.31 29.80 9.53
N ASN A 276 -6.48 30.03 10.54
CA ASN A 276 -6.45 31.26 11.32
C ASN A 276 -5.55 32.37 10.73
N GLY A 277 -4.83 32.08 9.63
CA GLY A 277 -3.91 33.02 9.00
C GLY A 277 -2.66 33.36 9.86
N THR A 278 -2.27 32.46 10.78
CA THR A 278 -1.16 32.68 11.74
C THR A 278 0.09 31.85 11.44
N PHE A 279 0.19 31.34 10.23
CA PHE A 279 1.31 30.49 9.79
C PHE A 279 2.62 31.27 9.62
N THR A 280 3.75 30.57 9.77
CA THR A 280 5.09 31.14 9.58
C THR A 280 5.41 31.38 8.10
N LYS A 281 6.48 32.16 7.82
CA LYS A 281 6.94 32.41 6.44
C LYS A 281 7.36 31.13 5.73
N GLU A 282 7.90 30.15 6.46
CA GLU A 282 8.29 28.85 5.92
C GLU A 282 7.06 28.02 5.52
N ILE A 283 6.03 27.98 6.37
CA ILE A 283 4.76 27.30 6.04
C ILE A 283 4.10 27.99 4.83
N ASN A 284 4.07 29.31 4.77
CA ASN A 284 3.56 30.05 3.62
C ASN A 284 4.31 29.70 2.32
N TYR A 285 5.63 29.58 2.42
CA TYR A 285 6.45 29.15 1.27
C TYR A 285 6.03 27.76 0.78
N LEU A 286 5.87 26.80 1.69
CA LEU A 286 5.43 25.44 1.37
C LEU A 286 4.00 25.41 0.77
N ILE A 287 3.08 26.26 1.27
CA ILE A 287 1.72 26.41 0.69
C ILE A 287 1.81 26.81 -0.77
N ASN A 288 2.58 27.87 -1.07
CA ASN A 288 2.75 28.38 -2.43
C ASN A 288 3.40 27.33 -3.35
N LEU A 289 4.40 26.61 -2.85
CA LEU A 289 5.05 25.53 -3.58
C LEU A 289 4.09 24.38 -3.88
N THR A 290 3.26 24.02 -2.91
CA THR A 290 2.25 22.96 -3.05
C THR A 290 1.18 23.33 -4.09
N HIS A 291 0.70 24.57 -4.10
CA HIS A 291 -0.24 25.04 -5.10
C HIS A 291 0.35 24.98 -6.52
N LYS A 292 1.60 25.42 -6.69
CA LYS A 292 2.31 25.35 -8.00
C LYS A 292 2.46 23.91 -8.48
N ARG A 293 2.81 22.98 -7.57
CA ARG A 293 2.94 21.57 -7.91
C ARG A 293 1.60 20.95 -8.27
N ASN A 294 0.55 21.19 -7.48
CA ASN A 294 -0.76 20.60 -7.70
C ASN A 294 -1.40 21.02 -9.03
N ALA A 295 -1.04 22.20 -9.54
CA ALA A 295 -1.44 22.63 -10.89
C ALA A 295 -0.87 21.75 -12.02
N ASN A 296 0.17 20.96 -11.76
CA ASN A 296 0.86 20.11 -12.73
C ASN A 296 0.67 18.60 -12.48
N VAL A 297 -0.14 18.21 -11.50
CA VAL A 297 -0.42 16.79 -11.20
C VAL A 297 -1.55 16.29 -12.09
N ASN A 298 -1.39 15.11 -12.68
CA ASN A 298 -2.40 14.53 -13.56
C ASN A 298 -3.72 14.25 -12.82
N TYR A 299 -3.63 13.78 -11.57
CA TYR A 299 -4.80 13.43 -10.76
C TYR A 299 -4.56 13.75 -9.28
N ASN A 300 -5.50 14.47 -8.68
CA ASN A 300 -5.53 14.62 -7.22
C ASN A 300 -6.44 13.52 -6.65
N ILE A 301 -5.81 12.49 -6.06
CA ILE A 301 -6.51 11.32 -5.52
C ILE A 301 -6.54 11.42 -4.01
N SER A 302 -7.75 11.47 -3.47
CA SER A 302 -8.06 11.56 -2.04
C SER A 302 -8.83 10.33 -1.60
N LEU A 303 -8.11 9.26 -1.24
CA LEU A 303 -8.77 8.10 -0.64
C LEU A 303 -9.01 8.37 0.84
N PRO A 304 -10.23 8.20 1.34
CA PRO A 304 -10.47 8.25 2.76
C PRO A 304 -9.74 7.11 3.44
N SER A 305 -9.06 7.40 4.54
CA SER A 305 -8.60 6.40 5.48
C SER A 305 -9.51 6.39 6.71
N ILE A 306 -9.68 5.23 7.29
CA ILE A 306 -10.40 5.08 8.55
C ILE A 306 -9.39 4.75 9.65
N ARG A 307 -9.55 5.40 10.79
CA ARG A 307 -8.82 5.08 12.01
C ARG A 307 -9.72 4.27 12.91
N ILE A 308 -9.24 3.12 13.33
CA ILE A 308 -9.92 2.24 14.25
C ILE A 308 -9.23 2.34 15.62
N LEU A 309 -10.02 2.57 16.66
CA LEU A 309 -9.61 2.36 18.03
C LEU A 309 -10.21 1.06 18.51
N SER A 310 -9.38 0.21 19.09
CA SER A 310 -9.80 -1.09 19.62
C SER A 310 -9.70 -1.10 21.15
N ASP A 311 -10.59 -1.87 21.77
CA ASP A 311 -10.56 -2.17 23.20
C ASP A 311 -9.45 -3.20 23.56
N GLN A 312 -9.34 -3.53 24.84
CA GLN A 312 -8.35 -4.50 25.37
C GLN A 312 -8.55 -5.95 24.84
N ASN A 313 -9.71 -6.24 24.25
CA ASN A 313 -10.02 -7.54 23.64
C ASN A 313 -9.79 -7.56 22.15
N GLY A 314 -9.34 -6.43 21.56
CA GLY A 314 -9.16 -6.27 20.14
C GLY A 314 -10.46 -6.04 19.36
N LEU A 315 -11.57 -5.68 20.01
CA LEU A 315 -12.82 -5.29 19.35
C LEU A 315 -12.84 -3.79 19.07
N ILE A 316 -13.58 -3.39 18.05
CA ILE A 316 -13.67 -1.97 17.68
C ILE A 316 -14.49 -1.20 18.71
N GLU A 317 -13.89 -0.21 19.34
CA GLU A 317 -14.54 0.76 20.20
C GLU A 317 -15.07 1.96 19.42
N SER A 318 -14.28 2.47 18.46
CA SER A 318 -14.69 3.57 17.59
C SER A 318 -14.01 3.52 16.22
N ILE A 319 -14.71 4.05 15.21
CA ILE A 319 -14.21 4.25 13.85
C ILE A 319 -14.33 5.74 13.54
N THR A 320 -13.23 6.35 13.12
CA THR A 320 -13.19 7.76 12.69
C THR A 320 -12.61 7.85 11.30
N GLU A 321 -13.19 8.71 10.46
CA GLU A 321 -12.64 9.01 9.14
C GLU A 321 -11.46 9.96 9.31
N GLU A 322 -10.30 9.61 8.77
CA GLU A 322 -9.13 10.48 8.69
C GLU A 322 -9.10 11.19 7.34
N LYS A 323 -9.14 12.51 7.38
CA LYS A 323 -8.93 13.35 6.18
C LYS A 323 -7.44 13.44 5.90
N SER A 324 -6.90 12.49 5.15
CA SER A 324 -5.47 12.44 4.81
C SER A 324 -5.02 13.41 3.70
N ASN A 325 -5.92 14.25 3.17
CA ASN A 325 -5.66 15.07 1.99
C ASN A 325 -5.91 16.56 2.19
N ASP A 326 -5.86 17.03 3.43
CA ASP A 326 -5.84 18.46 3.66
C ASP A 326 -4.49 19.08 3.22
N ILE A 327 -4.46 20.41 3.22
CA ILE A 327 -3.27 21.15 2.79
C ILE A 327 -2.04 20.78 3.63
N SER A 328 -2.19 20.49 4.93
CA SER A 328 -1.06 20.20 5.82
C SER A 328 -0.31 18.92 5.40
N HIS A 329 -1.03 17.86 5.03
CA HIS A 329 -0.44 16.63 4.46
C HIS A 329 0.21 16.89 3.10
N SER A 330 -0.41 17.74 2.28
CA SER A 330 0.09 18.07 0.94
C SER A 330 1.41 18.86 0.98
N LEU A 331 1.66 19.66 2.04
CA LEU A 331 2.93 20.38 2.23
C LEU A 331 4.11 19.40 2.35
N VAL A 332 3.99 18.42 3.24
CA VAL A 332 5.02 17.40 3.46
C VAL A 332 5.18 16.53 2.21
N ALA A 333 4.09 16.06 1.63
CA ALA A 333 4.12 15.27 0.40
C ALA A 333 4.86 16.00 -0.73
N THR A 334 4.64 17.32 -0.89
CA THR A 334 5.33 18.12 -1.90
C THR A 334 6.84 18.15 -1.68
N ALA A 335 7.29 18.40 -0.44
CA ALA A 335 8.71 18.40 -0.11
C ALA A 335 9.34 17.02 -0.35
N MET A 336 8.69 15.95 0.12
CA MET A 336 9.18 14.58 -0.04
C MET A 336 9.27 14.16 -1.51
N ILE A 337 8.29 14.51 -2.34
CA ILE A 337 8.30 14.21 -3.77
C ILE A 337 9.43 14.96 -4.47
N LEU A 338 9.70 16.21 -4.11
CA LEU A 338 10.84 16.96 -4.67
C LEU A 338 12.18 16.31 -4.33
N ALA A 339 12.39 15.90 -3.06
CA ALA A 339 13.60 15.19 -2.66
C ALA A 339 13.76 13.87 -3.43
N ASN A 340 12.70 13.06 -3.50
CA ASN A 340 12.70 11.79 -4.22
C ASN A 340 13.02 11.96 -5.72
N LEU A 341 12.45 12.99 -6.36
CA LEU A 341 12.71 13.33 -7.77
C LEU A 341 14.18 13.73 -7.99
N VAL A 342 14.71 14.61 -7.13
CA VAL A 342 16.09 15.10 -7.24
C VAL A 342 17.10 13.96 -7.04
N VAL A 343 16.88 13.12 -6.02
CA VAL A 343 17.74 11.95 -5.76
C VAL A 343 17.67 10.95 -6.90
N SER A 344 16.49 10.70 -7.48
CA SER A 344 16.33 9.82 -8.64
C SER A 344 17.16 10.32 -9.82
N LYS A 345 17.02 11.60 -10.18
CA LYS A 345 17.78 12.23 -11.28
C LYS A 345 19.29 12.23 -11.03
N HIS A 346 19.71 12.47 -9.79
CA HIS A 346 21.12 12.47 -9.43
C HIS A 346 21.76 11.10 -9.62
N LEU A 347 21.11 10.04 -9.16
CA LEU A 347 21.60 8.67 -9.31
C LEU A 347 21.57 8.20 -10.76
N ASP A 348 20.53 8.54 -11.51
CA ASP A 348 20.42 8.23 -12.94
C ASP A 348 21.54 8.91 -13.76
N SER A 349 21.82 10.20 -13.49
CA SER A 349 22.90 10.95 -14.14
C SER A 349 24.30 10.38 -13.85
N ASN A 350 24.45 9.65 -12.75
CA ASN A 350 25.67 8.91 -12.41
C ASN A 350 25.65 7.45 -12.91
N ASN A 351 24.70 7.07 -13.76
CA ASN A 351 24.52 5.73 -14.32
C ASN A 351 24.39 4.63 -13.25
N VAL A 352 23.72 4.93 -12.15
CA VAL A 352 23.44 3.96 -11.08
C VAL A 352 22.05 3.36 -11.27
N LYS A 353 21.97 2.03 -11.40
CA LYS A 353 20.69 1.34 -11.38
C LYS A 353 20.08 1.43 -9.98
N ILE A 354 18.83 1.85 -9.91
CA ILE A 354 18.10 2.14 -8.66
C ILE A 354 16.76 1.41 -8.61
N PRO A 355 16.17 1.19 -7.42
CA PRO A 355 14.82 0.67 -7.26
C PRO A 355 13.81 1.78 -7.55
N ASN A 356 13.57 2.07 -8.84
CA ASN A 356 12.60 3.08 -9.25
C ASN A 356 11.21 2.74 -8.74
N ARG A 357 10.49 3.71 -8.20
CA ARG A 357 9.07 3.57 -7.85
C ARG A 357 8.23 4.01 -9.04
N PHE A 358 7.70 3.06 -9.79
CA PHE A 358 6.95 3.37 -11.00
C PHE A 358 5.45 3.10 -10.85
N HIS A 359 4.66 3.86 -11.60
CA HIS A 359 3.22 3.71 -11.71
C HIS A 359 2.84 3.83 -13.17
N ASP A 360 2.38 2.72 -13.74
CA ASP A 360 2.07 2.64 -15.16
C ASP A 360 0.65 3.15 -15.45
N LYS A 361 0.48 3.61 -16.67
CA LYS A 361 -0.83 3.90 -17.26
C LYS A 361 -1.46 2.58 -17.69
N ILE A 362 -2.71 2.33 -17.32
CA ILE A 362 -3.42 1.13 -17.82
C ILE A 362 -3.53 1.21 -19.34
N ARG A 363 -3.15 0.14 -20.05
CA ARG A 363 -3.30 0.07 -21.50
C ARG A 363 -4.78 0.22 -21.87
N GLY A 364 -5.07 1.13 -22.82
CA GLY A 364 -6.44 1.44 -23.23
C GLY A 364 -7.17 2.41 -22.29
N PHE A 365 -6.45 3.01 -21.33
CA PHE A 365 -6.99 4.11 -20.55
C PHE A 365 -7.25 5.30 -21.50
N VAL A 366 -8.48 5.42 -21.95
CA VAL A 366 -9.03 6.68 -22.45
C VAL A 366 -9.41 7.42 -21.17
N GLU A 367 -8.98 8.67 -21.02
CA GLU A 367 -9.46 9.52 -19.92
C GLU A 367 -10.99 9.41 -19.90
N PRO A 368 -11.60 8.79 -18.88
CA PRO A 368 -13.03 8.68 -18.88
C PRO A 368 -13.61 10.09 -18.81
N GLU A 369 -14.63 10.36 -19.57
CA GLU A 369 -15.59 11.39 -19.21
C GLU A 369 -16.18 10.95 -17.86
N PHE A 370 -15.47 11.31 -16.79
CA PHE A 370 -15.79 10.89 -15.45
C PHE A 370 -16.85 11.86 -14.92
N THR A 371 -18.07 11.39 -14.84
CA THR A 371 -19.12 12.13 -14.15
C THR A 371 -18.78 12.16 -12.66
N ARG A 372 -18.40 13.33 -12.16
CA ARG A 372 -18.12 13.51 -10.73
C ARG A 372 -19.39 13.27 -9.93
N THR A 373 -19.28 12.47 -8.88
CA THR A 373 -20.39 12.14 -7.98
C THR A 373 -20.72 13.29 -7.02
N GLY A 374 -19.84 14.28 -6.91
CA GLY A 374 -19.92 15.36 -5.93
C GLY A 374 -19.32 14.97 -4.56
N ASN A 375 -18.83 13.74 -4.42
CA ASN A 375 -18.08 13.28 -3.25
C ASN A 375 -16.65 12.92 -3.68
N GLU A 376 -15.68 13.70 -3.24
CA GLU A 376 -14.28 13.57 -3.64
C GLU A 376 -13.68 12.19 -3.29
N SER A 377 -14.06 11.61 -2.14
CA SER A 377 -13.61 10.30 -1.71
C SER A 377 -14.13 9.18 -2.61
N VAL A 378 -15.40 9.26 -3.02
CA VAL A 378 -16.02 8.29 -3.93
C VAL A 378 -15.40 8.42 -5.31
N ASP A 379 -15.22 9.63 -5.80
CA ASP A 379 -14.58 9.93 -7.08
C ASP A 379 -13.16 9.36 -7.12
N SER A 380 -12.38 9.60 -6.07
CA SER A 380 -11.03 9.04 -5.91
C SER A 380 -11.03 7.51 -5.87
N PHE A 381 -11.99 6.90 -5.16
CA PHE A 381 -12.12 5.44 -5.11
C PHE A 381 -12.40 4.85 -6.49
N ILE A 382 -13.30 5.44 -7.27
CA ILE A 382 -13.61 5.00 -8.62
C ILE A 382 -12.38 5.12 -9.53
N MET A 383 -11.65 6.24 -9.42
CA MET A 383 -10.43 6.49 -10.22
C MET A 383 -9.32 5.49 -9.90
N VAL A 384 -9.03 5.25 -8.61
CA VAL A 384 -7.97 4.31 -8.21
C VAL A 384 -8.22 2.89 -8.70
N LYS A 385 -9.48 2.46 -8.80
CA LYS A 385 -9.84 1.14 -9.37
C LYS A 385 -9.46 0.99 -10.85
N LYS A 386 -9.26 2.10 -11.55
CA LYS A 386 -8.86 2.14 -12.96
C LYS A 386 -7.34 2.25 -13.15
N PHE A 387 -6.56 2.46 -12.08
CA PHE A 387 -5.11 2.57 -12.16
C PHE A 387 -4.40 1.23 -11.90
N ALA A 388 -3.24 1.06 -12.51
CA ALA A 388 -2.32 0.01 -12.15
C ALA A 388 -1.80 0.23 -10.72
N LYS A 389 -1.34 -0.83 -10.04
CA LYS A 389 -0.65 -0.66 -8.77
C LYS A 389 0.76 -0.12 -9.02
N ALA A 390 1.16 0.89 -8.25
CA ALA A 390 2.55 1.30 -8.23
C ALA A 390 3.43 0.17 -7.66
N CYS A 391 4.59 -0.07 -8.25
CA CYS A 391 5.56 -1.08 -7.81
C CYS A 391 7.00 -0.58 -7.98
N TYR A 392 7.97 -1.38 -7.56
CA TYR A 392 9.38 -1.10 -7.79
C TYR A 392 9.88 -1.81 -9.04
N SER A 393 10.78 -1.17 -9.79
CA SER A 393 11.44 -1.71 -10.98
C SER A 393 12.85 -1.15 -11.09
N VAL A 394 13.75 -1.93 -11.70
CA VAL A 394 15.08 -1.42 -12.09
C VAL A 394 15.00 -0.53 -13.34
N ASP A 395 13.98 -0.72 -14.16
CA ASP A 395 13.71 0.14 -15.31
C ASP A 395 13.00 1.41 -14.86
N ASN A 396 13.48 2.56 -15.33
CA ASN A 396 12.79 3.82 -15.12
C ASN A 396 11.63 3.95 -16.12
N LYS A 397 10.40 3.91 -15.64
CA LYS A 397 9.15 4.04 -16.44
C LYS A 397 8.31 5.23 -16.03
N GLY A 398 8.81 6.05 -15.10
CA GLY A 398 8.10 7.19 -14.54
C GLY A 398 6.96 6.82 -13.59
N HIS A 399 6.31 7.82 -13.04
CA HIS A 399 5.18 7.67 -12.12
C HIS A 399 3.96 8.44 -12.64
N PHE A 400 3.10 7.76 -13.40
CA PHE A 400 1.94 8.36 -14.08
C PHE A 400 1.03 9.18 -13.15
N GLY A 401 0.65 8.64 -11.99
CA GLY A 401 -0.25 9.33 -11.06
C GLY A 401 0.34 10.64 -10.50
N LEU A 402 1.68 10.74 -10.38
CA LEU A 402 2.36 11.96 -9.94
C LEU A 402 2.75 12.89 -11.10
N GLY A 403 2.61 12.45 -12.34
CA GLY A 403 3.00 13.23 -13.53
C GLY A 403 4.50 13.45 -13.67
N ILE A 404 5.35 12.54 -13.16
CA ILE A 404 6.82 12.68 -13.16
C ILE A 404 7.50 11.52 -13.86
N SER A 405 8.65 11.83 -14.50
CA SER A 405 9.44 10.87 -15.30
C SER A 405 10.36 9.99 -14.45
N ASP A 406 10.84 10.51 -13.33
CA ASP A 406 11.88 9.89 -12.50
C ASP A 406 11.44 9.89 -11.04
N TYR A 407 11.36 8.73 -10.41
CA TYR A 407 10.91 8.67 -9.03
C TYR A 407 11.45 7.47 -8.27
N VAL A 408 12.06 7.74 -7.12
CA VAL A 408 12.47 6.75 -6.14
C VAL A 408 11.80 7.03 -4.80
N HIS A 409 11.86 6.09 -3.89
CA HIS A 409 11.63 6.33 -2.49
C HIS A 409 12.96 6.49 -1.77
N PHE A 410 13.15 7.64 -1.10
CA PHE A 410 14.37 8.00 -0.38
C PHE A 410 14.07 8.53 1.03
N THR A 411 12.87 9.10 1.23
CA THR A 411 12.55 9.97 2.36
C THR A 411 12.04 9.26 3.62
N SER A 412 11.97 7.92 3.63
CA SER A 412 11.47 7.18 4.81
C SER A 412 12.27 5.90 5.08
N PRO A 413 13.59 5.98 5.33
CA PRO A 413 14.46 4.82 5.48
C PRO A 413 14.24 4.04 6.77
N MET A 414 13.64 4.63 7.82
CA MET A 414 13.35 3.91 9.06
C MET A 414 12.21 2.90 8.90
N ARG A 415 11.37 3.05 7.86
CA ARG A 415 10.21 2.19 7.64
C ARG A 415 10.12 1.54 6.25
N ARG A 416 11.03 1.85 5.33
CA ARG A 416 11.06 1.23 3.98
C ARG A 416 12.49 0.84 3.58
N TYR A 417 12.69 -0.43 3.32
CA TYR A 417 14.00 -0.94 2.89
C TYR A 417 14.44 -0.42 1.52
N ALA A 418 13.49 -0.13 0.61
CA ALA A 418 13.81 0.50 -0.67
C ALA A 418 14.54 1.83 -0.50
N ASP A 419 14.15 2.64 0.50
CA ASP A 419 14.81 3.90 0.83
C ASP A 419 16.22 3.66 1.40
N VAL A 420 16.38 2.64 2.24
CA VAL A 420 17.69 2.23 2.74
C VAL A 420 18.64 1.89 1.59
N LEU A 421 18.17 1.17 0.56
CA LEU A 421 18.97 0.87 -0.62
C LEU A 421 19.42 2.13 -1.33
N VAL A 422 18.54 3.12 -1.50
CA VAL A 422 18.88 4.38 -2.15
C VAL A 422 19.90 5.16 -1.32
N HIS A 423 19.78 5.20 0.02
CA HIS A 423 20.79 5.78 0.91
C HIS A 423 22.15 5.11 0.76
N ARG A 424 22.16 3.78 0.69
CA ARG A 424 23.39 3.00 0.48
C ARG A 424 24.02 3.28 -0.88
N MET A 425 23.20 3.39 -1.95
CA MET A 425 23.69 3.74 -3.29
C MET A 425 24.33 5.12 -3.32
N LEU A 426 23.75 6.12 -2.67
CA LEU A 426 24.39 7.43 -2.47
C LEU A 426 25.70 7.32 -1.71
N GLY A 427 25.80 6.41 -0.75
CA GLY A 427 27.01 6.08 0.02
C GLY A 427 28.03 5.22 -0.73
N GLY A 428 27.78 4.91 -2.02
CA GLY A 428 28.70 4.13 -2.85
C GLY A 428 28.49 2.60 -2.82
N TYR A 429 27.48 2.09 -2.11
CA TYR A 429 27.16 0.68 -2.11
C TYR A 429 26.29 0.33 -3.33
N HIS A 430 26.77 -0.60 -4.17
CA HIS A 430 26.03 -1.06 -5.34
C HIS A 430 25.67 -2.53 -5.21
N ASN A 431 24.45 -2.85 -5.59
CA ASN A 431 23.96 -4.22 -5.58
C ASN A 431 24.16 -4.87 -6.96
N ASN A 432 24.83 -6.03 -7.01
CA ASN A 432 25.07 -6.76 -8.25
C ASN A 432 23.82 -7.51 -8.76
N ASN A 433 22.79 -7.69 -7.92
CA ASN A 433 21.55 -8.39 -8.26
C ASN A 433 20.31 -7.60 -7.85
N LEU A 434 20.25 -6.36 -8.31
CA LEU A 434 19.16 -5.43 -7.96
C LEU A 434 17.78 -5.93 -8.40
N GLU A 435 17.69 -6.64 -9.55
CA GLU A 435 16.43 -7.19 -10.03
C GLU A 435 15.78 -8.18 -9.04
N SER A 436 16.58 -9.08 -8.47
CA SER A 436 16.11 -10.02 -7.43
C SER A 436 15.69 -9.29 -6.17
N GLU A 437 16.43 -8.26 -5.76
CA GLU A 437 16.11 -7.47 -4.58
C GLU A 437 14.82 -6.66 -4.77
N VAL A 438 14.64 -6.04 -5.92
CA VAL A 438 13.40 -5.35 -6.29
C VAL A 438 12.21 -6.32 -6.35
N SER A 439 12.39 -7.52 -6.91
CA SER A 439 11.35 -8.56 -6.89
C SER A 439 10.96 -8.96 -5.47
N TRP A 440 11.94 -9.10 -4.58
CA TRP A 440 11.74 -9.39 -3.16
C TRP A 440 10.97 -8.26 -2.44
N ILE A 441 11.38 -7.00 -2.64
CA ILE A 441 10.71 -5.83 -2.07
C ILE A 441 9.24 -5.78 -2.50
N ASN A 442 8.94 -6.02 -3.78
CA ASN A 442 7.58 -6.05 -4.28
C ASN A 442 6.75 -7.18 -3.64
N HIS A 443 7.33 -8.38 -3.49
CA HIS A 443 6.69 -9.49 -2.81
C HIS A 443 6.37 -9.16 -1.34
N ARG A 444 7.34 -8.65 -0.59
CA ARG A 444 7.16 -8.27 0.82
C ARG A 444 6.17 -7.14 0.99
N SER A 445 6.20 -6.14 0.10
CA SER A 445 5.24 -5.03 0.09
C SER A 445 3.80 -5.52 -0.12
N SER A 446 3.63 -6.51 -0.99
CA SER A 446 2.32 -7.14 -1.21
C SER A 446 1.85 -7.89 0.03
N LEU A 447 2.75 -8.61 0.71
CA LEU A 447 2.42 -9.36 1.93
C LEU A 447 2.05 -8.42 3.09
N VAL A 448 2.80 -7.33 3.28
CA VAL A 448 2.46 -6.28 4.28
C VAL A 448 1.06 -5.76 4.03
N LYS A 449 0.74 -5.42 2.76
CA LYS A 449 -0.60 -4.94 2.43
C LYS A 449 -1.67 -6.00 2.70
N ILE A 450 -1.43 -7.27 2.38
CA ILE A 450 -2.37 -8.37 2.68
C ILE A 450 -2.60 -8.46 4.18
N CYS A 451 -1.55 -8.37 5.02
CA CYS A 451 -1.68 -8.39 6.48
C CYS A 451 -2.56 -7.23 6.97
N GLN A 452 -2.29 -6.01 6.49
CA GLN A 452 -3.04 -4.81 6.90
C GLN A 452 -4.50 -4.87 6.46
N ASP A 453 -4.76 -5.21 5.18
CA ASP A 453 -6.13 -5.31 4.64
C ASP A 453 -6.92 -6.44 5.35
N THR A 454 -6.26 -7.56 5.64
CA THR A 454 -6.87 -8.70 6.35
C THR A 454 -7.22 -8.33 7.78
N TYR A 455 -6.28 -7.69 8.50
CA TYR A 455 -6.51 -7.25 9.87
C TYR A 455 -7.71 -6.29 9.95
N LEU A 456 -7.72 -5.26 9.08
CA LEU A 456 -8.81 -4.31 9.00
C LEU A 456 -10.14 -4.99 8.68
N ASN A 457 -10.14 -5.88 7.69
CA ASN A 457 -11.35 -6.61 7.29
C ASN A 457 -11.90 -7.48 8.43
N TRP A 458 -11.07 -8.24 9.14
CA TRP A 458 -11.52 -9.05 10.27
C TRP A 458 -12.18 -8.21 11.37
N LYS A 459 -11.59 -7.06 11.68
CA LYS A 459 -12.16 -6.15 12.68
C LYS A 459 -13.50 -5.58 12.24
N ILE A 460 -13.57 -5.05 11.03
CA ILE A 460 -14.79 -4.45 10.49
C ILE A 460 -15.90 -5.49 10.35
N ILE A 461 -15.61 -6.69 9.91
CA ILE A 461 -16.61 -7.78 9.79
C ILE A 461 -17.23 -8.11 11.15
N ARG A 462 -16.44 -8.20 12.22
CA ARG A 462 -16.99 -8.39 13.59
C ARG A 462 -17.84 -7.21 14.02
N TYR A 463 -17.37 -5.99 13.82
CA TYR A 463 -18.13 -4.78 14.16
C TYR A 463 -19.46 -4.71 13.41
N VAL A 464 -19.45 -5.00 12.11
CA VAL A 464 -20.67 -5.03 11.29
C VAL A 464 -21.64 -6.10 11.79
N LYS A 465 -21.14 -7.28 12.15
CA LYS A 465 -21.96 -8.38 12.68
C LYS A 465 -22.71 -8.01 13.96
N GLU A 466 -22.09 -7.23 14.83
CA GLU A 466 -22.71 -6.70 16.05
C GLU A 466 -23.68 -5.54 15.75
N ASN A 467 -23.55 -4.90 14.59
CA ASN A 467 -24.29 -3.72 14.18
C ASN A 467 -25.16 -3.91 12.91
N MET A 468 -25.63 -5.14 12.66
CA MET A 468 -26.40 -5.49 11.44
C MET A 468 -27.72 -4.71 11.28
N ASN A 469 -28.30 -4.21 12.38
CA ASN A 469 -29.55 -3.43 12.34
C ASN A 469 -29.35 -1.98 11.89
N ASN A 470 -28.09 -1.53 11.75
CA ASN A 470 -27.81 -0.17 11.32
C ASN A 470 -28.08 0.01 9.82
N THR A 471 -28.53 1.21 9.47
CA THR A 471 -28.61 1.65 8.08
C THR A 471 -27.31 2.32 7.70
N TYR A 472 -26.77 1.94 6.55
CA TYR A 472 -25.52 2.45 6.01
C TYR A 472 -25.78 3.18 4.70
N GLU A 473 -25.05 4.26 4.51
CA GLU A 473 -25.06 5.03 3.28
C GLU A 473 -23.98 4.51 2.33
N ILE A 474 -24.39 3.94 1.19
CA ILE A 474 -23.49 3.41 0.18
C ILE A 474 -23.55 4.23 -1.10
N TRP A 475 -22.49 4.18 -1.88
CA TRP A 475 -22.40 4.81 -3.20
C TRP A 475 -22.22 3.78 -4.29
N ILE A 476 -22.93 3.94 -5.41
CA ILE A 476 -22.71 3.10 -6.59
C ILE A 476 -21.41 3.54 -7.27
N THR A 477 -20.45 2.63 -7.37
CA THR A 477 -19.12 2.89 -7.96
C THR A 477 -18.87 2.19 -9.28
N GLY A 478 -19.81 1.33 -9.69
CA GLY A 478 -19.76 0.66 -10.97
C GLY A 478 -21.03 -0.14 -11.21
N ILE A 479 -21.35 -0.35 -12.48
CA ILE A 479 -22.52 -1.10 -12.91
C ILE A 479 -22.13 -2.05 -14.02
N ASN A 480 -22.70 -3.25 -14.02
CA ASN A 480 -22.61 -4.19 -15.10
C ASN A 480 -23.93 -5.00 -15.25
N LYS A 481 -24.03 -5.83 -16.26
CA LYS A 481 -25.26 -6.64 -16.53
C LYS A 481 -25.69 -7.55 -15.37
N ASN A 482 -24.78 -7.87 -14.44
CA ASN A 482 -25.04 -8.77 -13.32
C ASN A 482 -25.41 -8.02 -12.03
N GLY A 483 -25.18 -6.70 -11.94
CA GLY A 483 -25.49 -5.92 -10.74
C GLY A 483 -24.69 -4.65 -10.58
N ILE A 484 -24.67 -4.17 -9.34
CA ILE A 484 -24.03 -2.93 -8.94
C ILE A 484 -22.83 -3.17 -8.02
N LEU A 485 -21.76 -2.43 -8.25
CA LEU A 485 -20.62 -2.31 -7.35
C LEU A 485 -20.88 -1.14 -6.40
N TRP A 486 -20.67 -1.35 -5.13
CA TRP A 486 -20.90 -0.33 -4.11
C TRP A 486 -19.65 -0.04 -3.29
N TYR A 487 -19.62 1.13 -2.69
CA TYR A 487 -18.62 1.57 -1.74
C TYR A 487 -19.29 2.22 -0.53
N LEU A 488 -18.84 1.86 0.67
CA LEU A 488 -19.27 2.37 1.97
C LEU A 488 -18.09 3.15 2.60
N PRO A 489 -18.02 4.48 2.44
CA PRO A 489 -16.88 5.27 2.92
C PRO A 489 -16.64 5.15 4.42
N SER A 490 -17.69 5.21 5.23
CA SER A 490 -17.58 5.21 6.71
C SER A 490 -16.90 3.97 7.31
N LEU A 491 -16.89 2.85 6.59
CA LEU A 491 -16.21 1.62 6.98
C LEU A 491 -15.11 1.21 5.99
N SER A 492 -14.86 2.01 4.96
CA SER A 492 -13.93 1.67 3.86
C SER A 492 -14.21 0.31 3.21
N LEU A 493 -15.48 -0.10 3.18
CA LEU A 493 -15.92 -1.35 2.61
C LEU A 493 -16.44 -1.15 1.17
N ASN A 494 -16.26 -2.17 0.36
CA ASN A 494 -16.83 -2.23 -0.98
C ASN A 494 -17.31 -3.64 -1.30
N GLY A 495 -18.22 -3.76 -2.25
CA GLY A 495 -18.76 -5.06 -2.62
C GLY A 495 -19.64 -5.00 -3.85
N PHE A 496 -20.45 -6.04 -4.02
CA PHE A 496 -21.30 -6.23 -5.18
C PHE A 496 -22.69 -6.70 -4.75
N ILE A 497 -23.73 -6.09 -5.33
CA ILE A 497 -25.12 -6.55 -5.20
C ILE A 497 -25.57 -7.10 -6.55
N HIS A 498 -25.90 -8.39 -6.57
CA HIS A 498 -26.39 -9.03 -7.80
C HIS A 498 -27.82 -8.52 -8.13
N VAL A 499 -28.16 -8.41 -9.44
CA VAL A 499 -29.49 -7.96 -9.90
C VAL A 499 -30.64 -8.73 -9.27
N ALA A 500 -30.49 -10.01 -8.98
CA ALA A 500 -31.49 -10.82 -8.30
C ALA A 500 -31.76 -10.41 -6.85
N CYS A 501 -30.84 -9.68 -6.22
CA CYS A 501 -30.96 -9.16 -4.87
C CYS A 501 -31.52 -7.73 -4.81
N LEU A 502 -31.61 -7.03 -5.96
CA LEU A 502 -32.22 -5.69 -6.03
C LEU A 502 -33.74 -5.76 -5.79
N ARG A 503 -34.27 -4.69 -5.22
CA ARG A 503 -35.69 -4.54 -4.93
C ARG A 503 -36.28 -3.32 -5.63
N PRO A 504 -37.52 -3.35 -6.10
CA PRO A 504 -38.40 -4.52 -6.19
C PRO A 504 -37.84 -5.60 -7.14
N LYS A 505 -38.24 -6.85 -6.97
CA LYS A 505 -37.87 -7.94 -7.91
C LYS A 505 -38.51 -7.65 -9.27
N GLN A 506 -37.70 -7.38 -10.27
CA GLN A 506 -38.09 -7.08 -11.64
C GLN A 506 -36.96 -7.43 -12.59
N MET A 507 -37.22 -7.39 -13.90
CA MET A 507 -36.15 -7.49 -14.88
C MET A 507 -35.38 -6.15 -14.95
N TRP A 508 -34.06 -6.27 -15.03
CA TRP A 508 -33.14 -5.15 -15.15
C TRP A 508 -32.40 -5.22 -16.48
N LYS A 509 -32.41 -4.11 -17.21
CA LYS A 509 -31.65 -3.94 -18.45
C LYS A 509 -30.43 -3.08 -18.19
N PHE A 510 -29.27 -3.54 -18.68
CA PHE A 510 -28.03 -2.77 -18.63
C PHE A 510 -27.87 -2.00 -19.94
N VAL A 511 -27.89 -0.66 -19.89
CA VAL A 511 -27.80 0.23 -21.05
C VAL A 511 -26.97 1.45 -20.64
N ASN A 512 -25.92 1.79 -21.40
CA ASN A 512 -25.09 2.99 -21.19
C ASN A 512 -24.59 3.17 -19.74
N GLU A 513 -24.06 2.10 -19.14
CA GLU A 513 -23.57 2.09 -17.74
C GLU A 513 -24.68 2.35 -16.69
N GLU A 514 -25.93 2.18 -17.03
CA GLU A 514 -27.08 2.28 -16.14
C GLU A 514 -27.81 0.93 -16.05
N LEU A 515 -28.45 0.65 -14.90
CA LEU A 515 -29.40 -0.42 -14.72
C LEU A 515 -30.80 0.17 -14.69
N ILE A 516 -31.64 -0.21 -15.67
CA ILE A 516 -33.00 0.26 -15.83
C ILE A 516 -33.97 -0.86 -15.53
N GLY A 517 -34.83 -0.67 -14.54
CA GLY A 517 -35.89 -1.61 -14.17
C GLY A 517 -37.15 -1.41 -15.00
N GLU A 518 -38.00 -2.46 -15.08
CA GLU A 518 -39.27 -2.41 -15.80
C GLU A 518 -40.23 -1.31 -15.26
N ASN A 519 -40.10 -0.94 -13.99
CA ASN A 519 -40.86 0.13 -13.36
C ASN A 519 -40.24 1.53 -13.57
N ASN A 520 -39.28 1.68 -14.49
CA ASN A 520 -38.51 2.90 -14.76
C ASN A 520 -37.58 3.34 -13.62
N GLN A 521 -37.31 2.50 -12.62
CA GLN A 521 -36.27 2.75 -11.64
C GLN A 521 -34.91 2.67 -12.34
N ILE A 522 -34.03 3.63 -12.10
CA ILE A 522 -32.71 3.70 -12.73
C ILE A 522 -31.66 3.79 -11.61
N TYR A 523 -30.60 2.98 -11.74
CA TYR A 523 -29.39 3.08 -10.95
C TYR A 523 -28.23 3.56 -11.83
N LYS A 524 -27.49 4.56 -11.34
CA LYS A 524 -26.35 5.19 -12.02
C LYS A 524 -25.09 5.16 -11.14
N ILE A 525 -23.93 5.22 -11.77
CA ILE A 525 -22.67 5.45 -11.05
C ILE A 525 -22.77 6.82 -10.36
N GLY A 526 -22.44 6.86 -9.07
CA GLY A 526 -22.57 8.06 -8.24
C GLY A 526 -23.88 8.18 -7.46
N ASP A 527 -24.84 7.29 -7.68
CA ASP A 527 -26.04 7.28 -6.84
C ASP A 527 -25.70 6.90 -5.41
N LYS A 528 -26.34 7.61 -4.47
CA LYS A 528 -26.25 7.44 -3.04
C LYS A 528 -27.49 6.70 -2.56
N LEU A 529 -27.28 5.60 -1.87
CA LEU A 529 -28.36 4.70 -1.45
C LEU A 529 -28.24 4.36 0.04
N ASN A 530 -29.37 4.17 0.69
CA ASN A 530 -29.42 3.59 2.01
C ASN A 530 -29.50 2.07 1.88
N ALA A 531 -28.65 1.35 2.62
CA ALA A 531 -28.61 -0.09 2.62
C ALA A 531 -28.51 -0.65 4.04
N ARG A 532 -29.03 -1.87 4.22
CA ARG A 532 -28.88 -2.66 5.43
C ARG A 532 -28.06 -3.91 5.10
N ILE A 533 -27.23 -4.34 6.02
CA ILE A 533 -26.47 -5.57 5.90
C ILE A 533 -27.35 -6.73 6.38
N ASP A 534 -27.66 -7.66 5.48
CA ASP A 534 -28.54 -8.80 5.75
C ASP A 534 -27.75 -10.01 6.25
N THR A 535 -26.60 -10.30 5.64
CA THR A 535 -25.75 -11.42 6.05
C THR A 535 -24.28 -11.05 6.01
N VAL A 536 -23.52 -11.72 6.87
CA VAL A 536 -22.05 -11.59 6.98
C VAL A 536 -21.45 -12.98 6.91
N ASN A 537 -20.61 -13.22 5.92
CA ASN A 537 -19.83 -14.45 5.84
C ASN A 537 -18.49 -14.28 6.56
N ASP A 538 -18.37 -14.86 7.76
CA ASP A 538 -17.18 -14.72 8.62
C ASP A 538 -15.89 -15.29 7.99
N ILE A 539 -16.02 -16.23 7.06
CA ILE A 539 -14.87 -16.90 6.42
C ILE A 539 -14.32 -16.04 5.27
N SER A 540 -15.22 -15.63 4.36
CA SER A 540 -14.83 -14.90 3.16
C SER A 540 -14.83 -13.37 3.34
N GLY A 541 -15.42 -12.85 4.41
CA GLY A 541 -15.63 -11.42 4.61
C GLY A 541 -16.65 -10.80 3.66
N VAL A 542 -17.43 -11.62 2.95
CA VAL A 542 -18.46 -11.13 2.02
C VAL A 542 -19.68 -10.67 2.79
N LEU A 543 -20.18 -9.50 2.44
CA LEU A 543 -21.40 -8.92 2.96
C LEU A 543 -22.49 -8.98 1.89
N GLU A 544 -23.71 -9.40 2.30
CA GLU A 544 -24.90 -9.23 1.49
C GLU A 544 -25.70 -8.04 2.01
N LEU A 545 -26.08 -7.16 1.09
CA LEU A 545 -26.80 -5.94 1.40
C LEU A 545 -28.17 -5.95 0.72
N SER A 546 -29.18 -5.40 1.40
CA SER A 546 -30.43 -4.97 0.78
C SER A 546 -30.51 -3.44 0.75
N ILE A 547 -30.91 -2.91 -0.42
CA ILE A 547 -31.19 -1.49 -0.59
C ILE A 547 -32.52 -1.21 0.10
N MET A 548 -32.55 -0.16 0.92
CA MET A 548 -33.76 0.34 1.57
C MET A 548 -34.41 1.36 0.64
N ASN A 549 -35.73 1.25 0.50
CA ASN A 549 -36.53 2.21 -0.31
C ASN A 549 -36.69 3.56 0.40
#